data_cef79c3ebbc6d861abd681c98967a8e1
#
_entry.id   cef79c3ebbc6d861abd681c98967a8e1
#
_cell.length_a   1.000
_cell.length_b   1.000
_cell.length_c   1.000
_cell.angle_alpha   90.00
_cell.angle_beta   90.00
_cell.angle_gamma   90.00
#
_symmetry.space_group_name_H-M   'P 1'
#
loop_
_entity.id
_entity.type
_entity.pdbx_description
1 polymer ?
#
loop_
_entity_poly.entity_id
_entity_poly.type
_entity_poly.pdbx_seq_one_letter_code
_entity_poly.pdbx_strand_id
1 'polypeptide(L)'
;MLIRGQNADNIRLQDTMKADCFTDTKMRFVIENPPFGQPWGGKDAPEGDEEAVKAEVLKGTSGRFPAGAPSSGDMQLLFIQSAINKMDDECGRAAIIENGSPLFSGGTSSGESQIRRWLLENDYIEAIIQLSTDMFYNTGIATYIWVLSKNKRAERKGKIQLIDASSFAHPLRKSLGNKRNEITPEDRVAITKLYADFKENEYCKIYDNTEFIYREYAVMQPLQRGYAITEDRINAMLSSGALSALYDEAKVDELENADELTGKDKNKLDNFKKNKPVYDAIVDALNSAVSDKVYENPETFTPVVNDILSGIISDAKDLKKIADKVVKGLSVMDKTADIQKDKKGNVLYDTETKDTEIVPWKINIDDYMASEVLPHVPDAKAFFEEDLGKKNPVIKTGAEIPFTKYFYKYQAPVSSDELAKRFNELEASVDSRIKKLFGGN
;
A
#
# COMPACT_ATOMS: atom_id res chain seq x y z
N MET A 1 41.72 -3.00 -14.53
CA MET A 1 42.24 -4.18 -13.84
C MET A 1 43.61 -4.59 -14.38
N LEU A 2 43.79 -4.82 -15.67
CA LEU A 2 45.08 -5.25 -16.25
C LEU A 2 46.27 -4.33 -15.87
N ILE A 3 46.07 -3.00 -15.97
CA ILE A 3 47.09 -1.99 -15.61
C ILE A 3 47.55 -2.10 -14.13
N ARG A 4 46.65 -2.61 -13.25
CA ARG A 4 46.95 -2.79 -11.82
C ARG A 4 47.36 -4.23 -11.47
N GLY A 5 47.61 -5.09 -12.48
CA GLY A 5 47.95 -6.50 -12.27
C GLY A 5 46.83 -7.36 -11.68
N GLN A 6 45.56 -6.89 -11.79
CA GLN A 6 44.40 -7.62 -11.30
C GLN A 6 43.82 -8.52 -12.40
N ASN A 7 43.23 -9.66 -11.99
CA ASN A 7 42.63 -10.60 -12.91
C ASN A 7 41.37 -10.00 -13.56
N ALA A 8 41.36 -9.89 -14.89
CA ALA A 8 40.21 -9.36 -15.65
C ALA A 8 39.00 -10.31 -15.64
N ASP A 9 39.17 -11.60 -15.35
CA ASP A 9 38.09 -12.59 -15.25
C ASP A 9 37.10 -12.29 -14.12
N ASN A 10 37.48 -11.41 -13.16
CA ASN A 10 36.62 -10.93 -12.11
C ASN A 10 35.61 -9.88 -12.59
N ILE A 11 35.65 -9.49 -13.87
CA ILE A 11 34.63 -8.63 -14.49
C ILE A 11 33.87 -9.44 -15.54
N ARG A 12 32.56 -9.45 -15.42
CA ARG A 12 31.66 -10.10 -16.38
C ARG A 12 30.59 -9.11 -16.87
N LEU A 13 30.34 -9.11 -18.16
CA LEU A 13 29.21 -8.40 -18.76
C LEU A 13 28.01 -9.34 -18.75
N GLN A 14 27.06 -9.06 -17.89
CA GLN A 14 25.84 -9.84 -17.75
C GLN A 14 24.75 -8.98 -17.13
N ASP A 15 23.50 -9.23 -17.51
CA ASP A 15 22.36 -8.73 -16.79
C ASP A 15 22.23 -9.47 -15.45
N THR A 16 22.35 -8.75 -14.35
CA THR A 16 22.36 -9.31 -13.00
C THR A 16 21.01 -9.95 -12.64
N MET A 17 19.90 -9.47 -13.19
CA MET A 17 18.59 -10.06 -12.93
C MET A 17 18.46 -11.43 -13.61
N LYS A 18 19.00 -11.58 -14.81
CA LYS A 18 18.98 -12.85 -15.55
C LYS A 18 19.87 -13.91 -14.93
N ALA A 19 21.10 -13.56 -14.60
CA ALA A 19 22.04 -14.53 -14.09
C ALA A 19 23.13 -13.92 -13.22
N ASP A 20 23.58 -14.69 -12.22
CA ASP A 20 24.80 -14.42 -11.48
C ASP A 20 25.97 -15.19 -12.12
N CYS A 21 26.97 -14.47 -12.63
CA CYS A 21 28.16 -15.06 -13.22
C CYS A 21 29.15 -15.64 -12.19
N PHE A 22 28.91 -15.44 -10.90
CA PHE A 22 29.79 -15.81 -9.80
C PHE A 22 29.04 -16.61 -8.72
N THR A 23 28.23 -17.57 -9.12
CA THR A 23 27.33 -18.35 -8.25
C THR A 23 28.00 -18.93 -7.02
N ASP A 24 29.22 -19.46 -7.16
CA ASP A 24 29.97 -20.12 -6.10
C ASP A 24 30.85 -19.17 -5.27
N THR A 25 30.77 -17.87 -5.55
CA THR A 25 31.60 -16.87 -4.87
C THR A 25 30.76 -16.06 -3.89
N LYS A 26 31.11 -16.09 -2.61
CA LYS A 26 30.57 -15.20 -1.59
C LYS A 26 31.52 -14.03 -1.35
N MET A 27 30.95 -12.86 -1.06
CA MET A 27 31.67 -11.60 -0.94
C MET A 27 31.59 -11.08 0.50
N ARG A 28 32.75 -10.67 1.04
CA ARG A 28 32.79 -9.98 2.34
C ARG A 28 32.13 -8.59 2.28
N PHE A 29 32.30 -7.90 1.15
CA PHE A 29 31.69 -6.58 0.91
C PHE A 29 31.02 -6.56 -0.44
N VAL A 30 29.76 -6.10 -0.45
CA VAL A 30 28.97 -5.82 -1.65
C VAL A 30 28.63 -4.32 -1.66
N ILE A 31 28.91 -3.64 -2.76
CA ILE A 31 28.62 -2.21 -2.93
C ILE A 31 27.90 -2.05 -4.27
N GLU A 32 26.69 -1.50 -4.24
CA GLU A 32 25.84 -1.38 -5.42
C GLU A 32 25.20 0.01 -5.48
N ASN A 33 25.01 0.48 -6.71
CA ASN A 33 24.17 1.61 -7.05
C ASN A 33 23.31 1.17 -8.25
N PRO A 34 22.25 0.39 -8.00
CA PRO A 34 21.41 -0.15 -9.06
C PRO A 34 20.55 0.95 -9.71
N PRO A 35 19.95 0.70 -10.89
CA PRO A 35 19.02 1.62 -11.51
C PRO A 35 17.75 1.77 -10.68
N PHE A 36 17.30 3.02 -10.49
CA PHE A 36 16.05 3.32 -9.76
C PHE A 36 14.84 3.23 -10.69
N GLY A 37 13.76 2.55 -10.23
CA GLY A 37 12.50 2.50 -10.93
C GLY A 37 12.53 1.72 -12.26
N GLN A 38 13.48 0.84 -12.46
CA GLN A 38 13.50 -0.04 -13.63
C GLN A 38 12.58 -1.24 -13.41
N PRO A 39 11.66 -1.53 -14.35
CA PRO A 39 10.80 -2.71 -14.27
C PRO A 39 11.58 -4.00 -14.51
N TRP A 40 11.20 -5.07 -13.80
CA TRP A 40 11.70 -6.42 -14.04
C TRP A 40 10.67 -7.33 -14.76
N GLY A 41 9.42 -6.85 -14.92
CA GLY A 41 8.36 -7.57 -15.60
C GLY A 41 7.40 -6.63 -16.33
N GLY A 42 6.58 -7.18 -17.22
CA GLY A 42 5.67 -6.43 -18.07
C GLY A 42 6.32 -5.93 -19.36
N LYS A 43 5.62 -5.02 -20.05
CA LYS A 43 6.00 -4.58 -21.43
C LYS A 43 7.32 -3.81 -21.50
N ASP A 44 7.65 -3.10 -20.42
CA ASP A 44 8.80 -2.18 -20.37
C ASP A 44 10.03 -2.82 -19.69
N ALA A 45 9.93 -4.09 -19.26
CA ALA A 45 11.04 -4.83 -18.69
C ALA A 45 12.01 -5.31 -19.80
N PRO A 46 13.32 -5.45 -19.47
CA PRO A 46 14.26 -6.08 -20.37
C PRO A 46 13.83 -7.52 -20.72
N GLU A 47 14.04 -7.90 -21.97
CA GLU A 47 13.66 -9.24 -22.46
C GLU A 47 14.29 -10.35 -21.60
N GLY A 48 13.48 -11.26 -21.07
CA GLY A 48 13.92 -12.43 -20.29
C GLY A 48 14.14 -12.18 -18.79
N ASP A 49 14.02 -10.94 -18.30
CA ASP A 49 14.15 -10.65 -16.87
C ASP A 49 13.00 -11.24 -16.08
N GLU A 50 11.78 -11.11 -16.59
CA GLU A 50 10.59 -11.60 -15.90
C GLU A 50 10.63 -13.11 -15.66
N GLU A 51 11.00 -13.88 -16.69
CA GLU A 51 11.16 -15.34 -16.58
C GLU A 51 12.26 -15.72 -15.61
N ALA A 52 13.41 -15.03 -15.67
CA ALA A 52 14.55 -15.29 -14.80
C ALA A 52 14.23 -14.99 -13.33
N VAL A 53 13.59 -13.85 -13.05
CA VAL A 53 13.17 -13.47 -11.68
C VAL A 53 12.15 -14.48 -11.14
N LYS A 54 11.12 -14.84 -11.92
CA LYS A 54 10.13 -15.85 -11.54
C LYS A 54 10.76 -17.20 -11.26
N ALA A 55 11.73 -17.63 -12.09
CA ALA A 55 12.46 -18.88 -11.89
C ALA A 55 13.28 -18.87 -10.58
N GLU A 56 13.91 -17.76 -10.24
CA GLU A 56 14.64 -17.61 -8.97
C GLU A 56 13.71 -17.60 -7.75
N VAL A 57 12.56 -16.92 -7.82
CA VAL A 57 11.55 -16.92 -6.76
C VAL A 57 11.02 -18.33 -6.49
N LEU A 58 10.79 -19.13 -7.54
CA LEU A 58 10.32 -20.51 -7.40
C LEU A 58 11.31 -21.44 -6.66
N LYS A 59 12.59 -21.10 -6.61
CA LYS A 59 13.59 -21.85 -5.84
C LYS A 59 13.46 -21.62 -4.32
N GLY A 60 12.65 -20.65 -3.88
CA GLY A 60 12.48 -20.31 -2.47
C GLY A 60 13.81 -19.95 -1.79
N THR A 61 14.08 -20.54 -0.63
CA THR A 61 15.30 -20.25 0.15
C THR A 61 16.61 -20.62 -0.54
N SER A 62 16.59 -21.45 -1.58
CA SER A 62 17.77 -21.78 -2.39
C SER A 62 18.02 -20.82 -3.55
N GLY A 63 17.07 -19.97 -3.86
CA GLY A 63 17.15 -18.94 -4.89
C GLY A 63 17.74 -17.62 -4.40
N ARG A 64 17.96 -16.70 -5.34
CA ARG A 64 18.43 -15.34 -5.02
C ARG A 64 17.37 -14.47 -4.37
N PHE A 65 16.08 -14.80 -4.56
CA PHE A 65 14.93 -14.00 -4.10
C PHE A 65 14.05 -14.81 -3.14
N PRO A 66 14.57 -15.18 -1.95
CA PRO A 66 13.86 -16.05 -1.01
C PRO A 66 12.59 -15.43 -0.41
N ALA A 67 12.50 -14.10 -0.38
CA ALA A 67 11.30 -13.39 0.11
C ALA A 67 10.28 -13.08 -1.00
N GLY A 68 10.47 -13.62 -2.20
CA GLY A 68 9.62 -13.34 -3.35
C GLY A 68 10.04 -12.09 -4.14
N ALA A 69 9.17 -11.62 -5.02
CA ALA A 69 9.40 -10.45 -5.86
C ALA A 69 8.49 -9.28 -5.47
N PRO A 70 8.94 -8.03 -5.63
CA PRO A 70 8.09 -6.85 -5.53
C PRO A 70 7.15 -6.75 -6.74
N SER A 71 6.33 -5.72 -6.83
CA SER A 71 5.59 -5.39 -8.05
C SER A 71 6.54 -5.25 -9.26
N SER A 72 6.05 -5.63 -10.44
CA SER A 72 6.89 -5.74 -11.64
C SER A 72 7.53 -4.43 -12.14
N GLY A 73 7.04 -3.29 -11.63
CA GLY A 73 7.50 -1.96 -12.06
C GLY A 73 8.81 -1.49 -11.44
N ASP A 74 9.36 -2.18 -10.42
CA ASP A 74 10.57 -1.74 -9.72
C ASP A 74 11.39 -2.92 -9.18
N MET A 75 12.65 -3.01 -9.58
CA MET A 75 13.55 -4.10 -9.21
C MET A 75 14.46 -3.79 -8.01
N GLN A 76 14.36 -2.64 -7.36
CA GLN A 76 15.26 -2.23 -6.29
C GLN A 76 15.36 -3.27 -5.15
N LEU A 77 14.22 -3.79 -4.68
CA LEU A 77 14.20 -4.82 -3.65
C LEU A 77 14.74 -6.19 -4.12
N LEU A 78 14.81 -6.44 -5.42
CA LEU A 78 15.52 -7.61 -5.95
C LEU A 78 17.04 -7.43 -5.84
N PHE A 79 17.56 -6.23 -6.09
CA PHE A 79 18.98 -5.93 -5.88
C PHE A 79 19.38 -6.11 -4.41
N ILE A 80 18.56 -5.66 -3.47
CA ILE A 80 18.80 -5.87 -2.03
C ILE A 80 18.87 -7.37 -1.71
N GLN A 81 17.94 -8.19 -2.19
CA GLN A 81 17.97 -9.64 -1.98
C GLN A 81 19.18 -10.30 -2.66
N SER A 82 19.51 -9.88 -3.90
CA SER A 82 20.68 -10.37 -4.63
C SER A 82 21.98 -10.07 -3.87
N ALA A 83 22.12 -8.85 -3.35
CA ALA A 83 23.28 -8.48 -2.53
C ALA A 83 23.39 -9.34 -1.27
N ILE A 84 22.27 -9.59 -0.56
CA ILE A 84 22.27 -10.48 0.62
C ILE A 84 22.64 -11.91 0.23
N ASN A 85 22.13 -12.41 -0.88
CA ASN A 85 22.51 -13.72 -1.39
C ASN A 85 24.02 -13.79 -1.69
N LYS A 86 24.61 -12.71 -2.19
CA LYS A 86 26.03 -12.62 -2.54
C LYS A 86 26.94 -12.44 -1.30
N MET A 87 26.43 -11.92 -0.18
CA MET A 87 27.21 -11.74 1.03
C MET A 87 27.67 -13.07 1.63
N ASP A 88 28.90 -13.07 2.16
CA ASP A 88 29.43 -14.14 3.03
C ASP A 88 28.55 -14.31 4.28
N ASP A 89 28.32 -15.54 4.71
CA ASP A 89 27.35 -15.83 5.76
C ASP A 89 27.84 -15.42 7.16
N GLU A 90 29.18 -15.41 7.39
CA GLU A 90 29.77 -15.08 8.69
C GLU A 90 30.15 -13.61 8.85
N CYS A 91 30.62 -12.98 7.78
CA CYS A 91 31.18 -11.63 7.85
C CYS A 91 30.70 -10.69 6.71
N GLY A 92 29.75 -11.13 5.89
CA GLY A 92 29.27 -10.36 4.75
C GLY A 92 28.51 -9.09 5.13
N ARG A 93 28.81 -8.02 4.40
CA ARG A 93 28.17 -6.71 4.54
C ARG A 93 27.88 -6.14 3.16
N ALA A 94 26.81 -5.36 3.05
CA ALA A 94 26.50 -4.62 1.84
C ALA A 94 26.18 -3.15 2.12
N ALA A 95 26.44 -2.31 1.13
CA ALA A 95 25.96 -0.92 1.08
C ALA A 95 25.34 -0.69 -0.29
N ILE A 96 24.05 -0.41 -0.32
CA ILE A 96 23.26 -0.24 -1.55
C ILE A 96 22.59 1.11 -1.52
N ILE A 97 22.64 1.82 -2.64
CA ILE A 97 21.95 3.10 -2.79
C ILE A 97 20.61 2.85 -3.47
N GLU A 98 19.54 3.27 -2.83
CA GLU A 98 18.16 3.16 -3.33
C GLU A 98 17.42 4.48 -3.21
N ASN A 99 16.29 4.63 -3.90
CA ASN A 99 15.37 5.73 -3.65
C ASN A 99 14.48 5.43 -2.42
N GLY A 100 13.47 6.29 -2.16
CA GLY A 100 12.59 6.12 -1.01
C GLY A 100 11.56 4.99 -1.16
N SER A 101 11.23 4.57 -2.38
CA SER A 101 10.16 3.61 -2.67
C SER A 101 10.31 2.28 -1.90
N PRO A 102 11.49 1.65 -1.83
CA PRO A 102 11.69 0.41 -1.08
C PRO A 102 11.34 0.49 0.41
N LEU A 103 11.28 1.69 0.99
CA LEU A 103 11.01 1.88 2.42
C LEU A 103 9.53 1.73 2.77
N PHE A 104 8.61 2.14 1.89
CA PHE A 104 7.20 2.27 2.23
C PHE A 104 6.22 1.81 1.15
N SER A 105 6.64 1.56 -0.09
CA SER A 105 5.72 1.16 -1.16
C SER A 105 5.05 -0.19 -0.89
N GLY A 106 3.84 -0.34 -1.44
CA GLY A 106 3.04 -1.56 -1.35
C GLY A 106 2.21 -1.71 -0.08
N GLY A 107 1.06 -2.37 -0.19
CA GLY A 107 0.21 -2.70 0.95
C GLY A 107 0.70 -3.93 1.72
N THR A 108 0.01 -4.30 2.79
CA THR A 108 0.39 -5.36 3.75
C THR A 108 0.81 -6.67 3.10
N SER A 109 0.05 -7.15 2.11
CA SER A 109 0.31 -8.43 1.43
C SER A 109 1.19 -8.29 0.18
N SER A 110 1.64 -7.09 -0.16
CA SER A 110 2.49 -6.87 -1.34
C SER A 110 3.88 -7.49 -1.19
N GLY A 111 4.51 -7.79 -2.31
CA GLY A 111 5.89 -8.30 -2.33
C GLY A 111 6.87 -7.36 -1.62
N GLU A 112 6.71 -6.05 -1.79
CA GLU A 112 7.55 -5.03 -1.15
C GLU A 112 7.47 -5.12 0.38
N SER A 113 6.25 -5.17 0.92
CA SER A 113 6.02 -5.27 2.36
C SER A 113 6.56 -6.59 2.93
N GLN A 114 6.39 -7.71 2.20
CA GLN A 114 6.87 -9.01 2.63
C GLN A 114 8.40 -9.13 2.54
N ILE A 115 9.04 -8.50 1.54
CA ILE A 115 10.52 -8.43 1.47
C ILE A 115 11.07 -7.60 2.64
N ARG A 116 10.47 -6.42 2.95
CA ARG A 116 10.87 -5.63 4.13
C ARG A 116 10.71 -6.44 5.42
N ARG A 117 9.58 -7.13 5.59
CA ARG A 117 9.34 -8.00 6.74
C ARG A 117 10.41 -9.06 6.86
N TRP A 118 10.74 -9.75 5.76
CA TRP A 118 11.81 -10.75 5.72
C TRP A 118 13.18 -10.18 6.11
N LEU A 119 13.50 -8.97 5.62
CA LEU A 119 14.76 -8.28 5.96
C LEU A 119 14.85 -7.97 7.46
N LEU A 120 13.74 -7.55 8.07
CA LEU A 120 13.64 -7.21 9.50
C LEU A 120 13.67 -8.45 10.39
N GLU A 121 12.90 -9.50 10.03
CA GLU A 121 12.83 -10.75 10.80
C GLU A 121 14.17 -11.50 10.80
N ASN A 122 14.94 -11.42 9.71
CA ASN A 122 16.27 -11.98 9.61
C ASN A 122 17.40 -11.05 10.10
N ASP A 123 17.05 -9.89 10.62
CA ASP A 123 18.00 -8.92 11.17
C ASP A 123 19.07 -8.44 10.18
N TYR A 124 18.75 -8.32 8.88
CA TYR A 124 19.71 -7.95 7.86
C TYR A 124 19.98 -6.45 7.75
N ILE A 125 19.00 -5.58 8.06
CA ILE A 125 19.17 -4.12 7.94
C ILE A 125 19.89 -3.57 9.16
N GLU A 126 21.14 -3.13 9.00
CA GLU A 126 21.91 -2.53 10.08
C GLU A 126 21.67 -1.03 10.22
N ALA A 127 21.64 -0.31 9.09
CA ALA A 127 21.34 1.11 9.07
C ALA A 127 20.70 1.54 7.74
N ILE A 128 19.93 2.62 7.79
CA ILE A 128 19.44 3.35 6.63
C ILE A 128 19.85 4.82 6.79
N ILE A 129 20.55 5.35 5.79
CA ILE A 129 21.10 6.71 5.80
C ILE A 129 20.47 7.50 4.67
N GLN A 130 19.63 8.49 4.98
CA GLN A 130 19.08 9.40 3.99
C GLN A 130 20.14 10.41 3.55
N LEU A 131 20.31 10.55 2.23
CA LEU A 131 21.15 11.59 1.64
C LEU A 131 20.31 12.78 1.17
N SER A 132 20.97 13.90 0.91
CA SER A 132 20.32 15.06 0.31
C SER A 132 19.76 14.75 -1.08
N THR A 133 18.79 15.55 -1.54
CA THR A 133 18.36 15.58 -2.94
C THR A 133 19.48 16.07 -3.85
N ASP A 134 19.32 15.89 -5.15
CA ASP A 134 20.25 16.41 -6.19
C ASP A 134 21.71 15.92 -6.05
N MET A 135 21.92 14.70 -5.50
CA MET A 135 23.23 14.10 -5.32
C MET A 135 23.74 13.34 -6.56
N PHE A 136 22.85 12.97 -7.48
CA PHE A 136 23.15 12.12 -8.64
C PHE A 136 22.85 12.82 -9.97
N TYR A 137 23.59 12.40 -11.04
CA TYR A 137 23.51 13.06 -12.36
C TYR A 137 22.14 12.95 -13.03
N ASN A 138 21.44 11.83 -12.81
CA ASN A 138 20.21 11.48 -13.52
C ASN A 138 18.94 11.68 -12.71
N THR A 139 19.04 12.03 -11.42
CA THR A 139 17.87 12.17 -10.54
C THR A 139 18.08 13.26 -9.50
N GLY A 140 17.00 14.01 -9.22
CA GLY A 140 16.95 15.00 -8.15
C GLY A 140 16.27 14.51 -6.87
N ILE A 141 15.85 13.23 -6.80
CA ILE A 141 15.15 12.70 -5.64
C ILE A 141 16.08 12.41 -4.47
N ALA A 142 15.51 12.33 -3.25
CA ALA A 142 16.24 11.84 -2.09
C ALA A 142 16.62 10.37 -2.27
N THR A 143 17.81 10.01 -1.85
CA THR A 143 18.33 8.64 -1.92
C THR A 143 18.73 8.16 -0.53
N TYR A 144 18.79 6.86 -0.38
CA TYR A 144 19.05 6.20 0.89
C TYR A 144 20.15 5.15 0.73
N ILE A 145 21.14 5.15 1.61
CA ILE A 145 22.12 4.07 1.69
C ILE A 145 21.58 3.02 2.66
N TRP A 146 21.31 1.82 2.14
CA TRP A 146 21.00 0.66 2.95
C TRP A 146 22.29 -0.05 3.35
N VAL A 147 22.58 -0.09 4.63
CA VAL A 147 23.70 -0.86 5.18
C VAL A 147 23.16 -2.18 5.69
N LEU A 148 23.59 -3.28 5.06
CA LEU A 148 23.13 -4.62 5.36
C LEU A 148 24.26 -5.44 5.98
N SER A 149 23.90 -6.37 6.87
CA SER A 149 24.84 -7.27 7.55
C SER A 149 24.18 -8.62 7.83
N LYS A 150 24.87 -9.72 7.56
CA LYS A 150 24.43 -11.05 8.00
C LYS A 150 24.82 -11.37 9.45
N ASN A 151 25.78 -10.64 9.99
CA ASN A 151 26.23 -10.83 11.36
C ASN A 151 26.54 -9.48 12.02
N LYS A 152 25.49 -8.84 12.52
CA LYS A 152 25.61 -7.58 13.24
C LYS A 152 26.42 -7.74 14.54
N ARG A 153 27.10 -6.67 14.93
CA ARG A 153 27.72 -6.58 16.26
C ARG A 153 26.65 -6.72 17.35
N ALA A 154 27.04 -7.21 18.52
CA ALA A 154 26.13 -7.51 19.62
C ALA A 154 25.20 -6.34 19.98
N GLU A 155 25.73 -5.11 20.03
CA GLU A 155 24.98 -3.90 20.36
C GLU A 155 23.95 -3.49 19.30
N ARG A 156 24.11 -4.01 18.06
CA ARG A 156 23.23 -3.70 16.91
C ARG A 156 22.22 -4.80 16.60
N LYS A 157 22.35 -5.98 17.23
CA LYS A 157 21.44 -7.10 16.98
C LYS A 157 20.00 -6.74 17.32
N GLY A 158 19.09 -7.07 16.42
CA GLY A 158 17.65 -6.79 16.54
C GLY A 158 17.29 -5.32 16.40
N LYS A 159 18.23 -4.46 15.96
CA LYS A 159 18.03 -3.01 15.85
C LYS A 159 18.37 -2.49 14.48
N ILE A 160 17.70 -1.39 14.11
CA ILE A 160 18.01 -0.57 12.94
C ILE A 160 18.40 0.84 13.40
N GLN A 161 19.44 1.36 12.78
CA GLN A 161 19.85 2.75 12.92
C GLN A 161 19.34 3.56 11.72
N LEU A 162 18.56 4.60 11.96
CA LEU A 162 18.15 5.57 10.96
C LEU A 162 19.01 6.82 11.10
N ILE A 163 19.57 7.32 10.00
CA ILE A 163 20.40 8.52 9.98
C ILE A 163 19.88 9.49 8.93
N ASP A 164 19.47 10.68 9.36
CA ASP A 164 19.15 11.78 8.45
C ASP A 164 20.40 12.60 8.15
N ALA A 165 21.00 12.31 7.02
CA ALA A 165 22.15 13.05 6.50
C ALA A 165 21.75 14.03 5.37
N SER A 166 20.48 14.39 5.26
CA SER A 166 19.99 15.29 4.21
C SER A 166 20.59 16.70 4.27
N SER A 167 20.99 17.14 5.46
CA SER A 167 21.64 18.44 5.67
C SER A 167 23.16 18.43 5.47
N PHE A 168 23.79 17.24 5.32
CA PHE A 168 25.24 17.09 5.10
C PHE A 168 25.57 17.15 3.61
N ALA A 169 25.20 18.23 2.96
CA ALA A 169 25.48 18.45 1.54
C ALA A 169 25.66 19.92 1.23
N HIS A 170 26.51 20.22 0.26
CA HIS A 170 26.85 21.56 -0.16
C HIS A 170 26.56 21.77 -1.64
N PRO A 171 26.05 22.94 -2.04
CA PRO A 171 25.82 23.25 -3.44
C PRO A 171 27.12 23.22 -4.25
N LEU A 172 27.10 22.54 -5.40
CA LEU A 172 28.17 22.61 -6.37
C LEU A 172 28.27 24.02 -6.98
N ARG A 173 29.48 24.50 -7.25
CA ARG A 173 29.70 25.75 -7.97
C ARG A 173 29.04 25.75 -9.36
N LYS A 174 28.99 24.59 -10.01
CA LYS A 174 28.35 24.38 -11.32
C LYS A 174 27.65 23.02 -11.29
N SER A 175 26.37 23.00 -11.63
CA SER A 175 25.61 21.75 -11.72
C SER A 175 26.12 20.83 -12.83
N LEU A 176 26.01 19.53 -12.60
CA LEU A 176 26.36 18.49 -13.56
C LEU A 176 25.08 17.63 -13.81
N GLY A 177 24.27 18.02 -14.79
CA GLY A 177 22.93 17.47 -14.97
C GLY A 177 22.05 17.80 -13.78
N ASN A 178 21.38 16.80 -13.21
CA ASN A 178 20.55 16.95 -11.99
C ASN A 178 21.41 17.03 -10.72
N LYS A 179 22.71 16.71 -10.78
CA LYS A 179 23.58 16.80 -9.61
C LYS A 179 23.89 18.26 -9.33
N ARG A 180 23.38 18.78 -8.23
CA ARG A 180 23.57 20.16 -7.74
C ARG A 180 24.29 20.22 -6.40
N ASN A 181 24.33 19.11 -5.67
CA ASN A 181 24.92 19.00 -4.36
C ASN A 181 26.05 17.97 -4.32
N GLU A 182 26.96 18.16 -3.37
CA GLU A 182 28.04 17.20 -3.05
C GLU A 182 28.21 17.03 -1.55
N ILE A 183 28.73 15.88 -1.17
CA ILE A 183 29.14 15.56 0.21
C ILE A 183 30.66 15.76 0.27
N THR A 184 31.11 16.67 1.10
CA THR A 184 32.55 16.95 1.30
C THR A 184 33.25 15.80 2.03
N PRO A 185 34.59 15.75 2.06
CA PRO A 185 35.32 14.80 2.88
C PRO A 185 34.95 14.89 4.36
N GLU A 186 34.73 16.10 4.87
CA GLU A 186 34.36 16.39 6.26
C GLU A 186 32.96 15.83 6.58
N ASP A 187 31.98 16.03 5.68
CA ASP A 187 30.64 15.47 5.81
C ASP A 187 30.67 13.93 5.83
N ARG A 188 31.48 13.33 4.96
CA ARG A 188 31.63 11.87 4.95
C ARG A 188 32.16 11.34 6.30
N VAL A 189 33.13 12.03 6.88
CA VAL A 189 33.65 11.70 8.21
C VAL A 189 32.54 11.86 9.26
N ALA A 190 31.78 12.95 9.21
CA ALA A 190 30.68 13.20 10.15
C ALA A 190 29.57 12.13 10.05
N ILE A 191 29.11 11.81 8.83
CA ILE A 191 28.11 10.77 8.59
C ILE A 191 28.61 9.39 9.06
N THR A 192 29.89 9.07 8.71
CA THR A 192 30.50 7.81 9.14
C THR A 192 30.62 7.73 10.66
N LYS A 193 30.89 8.85 11.33
CA LYS A 193 30.94 8.92 12.79
C LYS A 193 29.56 8.72 13.41
N LEU A 194 28.50 9.35 12.89
CA LEU A 194 27.12 9.10 13.33
C LEU A 194 26.78 7.61 13.27
N TYR A 195 27.13 6.97 12.15
CA TYR A 195 26.93 5.53 12.00
C TYR A 195 27.77 4.71 13.01
N ALA A 196 29.06 5.03 13.17
CA ALA A 196 29.97 4.27 14.03
C ALA A 196 29.65 4.40 15.53
N ASP A 197 29.29 5.60 15.98
CA ASP A 197 29.03 5.90 17.38
C ASP A 197 27.77 5.17 17.90
N PHE A 198 26.82 4.84 17.04
CA PHE A 198 25.56 4.15 17.36
C PHE A 198 24.87 4.78 18.57
N LYS A 199 24.65 6.10 18.52
CA LYS A 199 24.01 6.88 19.58
C LYS A 199 22.94 7.77 19.01
N GLU A 200 21.82 7.87 19.72
CA GLU A 200 20.73 8.75 19.33
C GLU A 200 21.09 10.22 19.50
N ASN A 201 20.70 11.02 18.53
CA ASN A 201 20.75 12.48 18.55
C ASN A 201 19.71 13.03 17.54
N GLU A 202 19.82 14.31 17.18
CA GLU A 202 18.89 14.92 16.22
C GLU A 202 18.97 14.33 14.79
N TYR A 203 20.11 13.75 14.39
CA TYR A 203 20.36 13.13 13.09
C TYR A 203 20.28 11.60 13.12
N CYS A 204 20.22 11.00 14.30
CA CYS A 204 20.31 9.55 14.45
C CYS A 204 19.26 9.03 15.43
N LYS A 205 18.50 8.02 14.98
CA LYS A 205 17.52 7.28 15.78
C LYS A 205 17.80 5.79 15.71
N ILE A 206 17.50 5.08 16.79
CA ILE A 206 17.73 3.63 16.91
C ILE A 206 16.43 2.96 17.35
N TYR A 207 15.97 2.01 16.53
CA TYR A 207 14.73 1.29 16.78
C TYR A 207 14.95 -0.22 16.75
N ASP A 208 14.13 -0.96 17.48
CA ASP A 208 14.05 -2.40 17.31
C ASP A 208 13.44 -2.74 15.94
N ASN A 209 13.85 -3.83 15.32
CA ASN A 209 13.29 -4.28 14.03
C ASN A 209 11.76 -4.38 14.06
N THR A 210 11.19 -4.80 15.18
CA THR A 210 9.74 -4.96 15.36
C THR A 210 8.95 -3.65 15.39
N GLU A 211 9.63 -2.51 15.50
CA GLU A 211 8.97 -1.18 15.39
C GLU A 211 8.38 -0.94 14.00
N PHE A 212 8.96 -1.57 12.98
CA PHE A 212 8.60 -1.43 11.57
C PHE A 212 7.66 -2.52 11.07
N ILE A 213 7.29 -3.47 11.94
CA ILE A 213 6.34 -4.54 11.63
C ILE A 213 4.97 -4.17 12.20
N TYR A 214 3.92 -4.47 11.46
CA TYR A 214 2.55 -4.17 11.86
C TYR A 214 1.61 -5.31 11.49
N ARG A 215 0.43 -5.31 12.13
CA ARG A 215 -0.71 -6.17 11.77
C ARG A 215 -1.84 -5.33 11.23
N GLU A 216 -2.49 -5.81 10.19
CA GLU A 216 -3.67 -5.21 9.58
C GLU A 216 -4.90 -5.92 10.12
N TYR A 217 -5.73 -5.18 10.84
CA TYR A 217 -7.00 -5.66 11.37
C TYR A 217 -8.16 -5.10 10.55
N ALA A 218 -9.18 -5.93 10.33
CA ALA A 218 -10.48 -5.45 9.88
C ALA A 218 -11.28 -5.00 11.11
N VAL A 219 -11.77 -3.78 11.12
CA VAL A 219 -12.64 -3.25 12.17
C VAL A 219 -14.06 -3.11 11.61
N MET A 220 -15.02 -3.70 12.27
CA MET A 220 -16.42 -3.68 11.84
C MET A 220 -17.34 -3.41 13.03
N GLN A 221 -18.51 -2.84 12.74
CA GLN A 221 -19.57 -2.60 13.71
C GLN A 221 -20.59 -3.76 13.69
N PRO A 222 -21.31 -3.99 14.79
CA PRO A 222 -22.39 -4.96 14.80
C PRO A 222 -23.40 -4.69 13.69
N LEU A 223 -23.92 -5.75 13.09
CA LEU A 223 -24.94 -5.66 12.05
C LEU A 223 -26.27 -5.22 12.68
N GLN A 224 -26.56 -3.93 12.56
CA GLN A 224 -27.81 -3.30 13.01
C GLN A 224 -28.39 -2.52 11.84
N ARG A 225 -29.54 -2.97 11.32
CA ARG A 225 -30.16 -2.37 10.15
C ARG A 225 -31.67 -2.26 10.34
N GLY A 226 -32.19 -1.11 10.00
CA GLY A 226 -33.63 -0.90 9.83
C GLY A 226 -34.03 -1.23 8.39
N TYR A 227 -35.18 -1.89 8.24
CA TYR A 227 -35.73 -2.33 6.96
C TYR A 227 -37.05 -1.61 6.69
N ALA A 228 -37.24 -1.08 5.50
CA ALA A 228 -38.49 -0.43 5.10
C ALA A 228 -38.62 -0.40 3.58
N ILE A 229 -39.86 -0.39 3.09
CA ILE A 229 -40.17 -0.21 1.67
C ILE A 229 -40.56 1.26 1.49
N THR A 230 -39.58 2.12 1.17
CA THR A 230 -39.80 3.53 0.85
C THR A 230 -39.29 3.82 -0.55
N GLU A 231 -39.82 4.86 -1.19
CA GLU A 231 -39.38 5.28 -2.53
C GLU A 231 -37.86 5.52 -2.57
N ASP A 232 -37.30 6.22 -1.57
CA ASP A 232 -35.84 6.49 -1.48
C ASP A 232 -35.02 5.23 -1.40
N ARG A 233 -35.45 4.22 -0.58
CA ARG A 233 -34.73 2.95 -0.43
C ARG A 233 -34.85 2.09 -1.68
N ILE A 234 -35.99 2.07 -2.36
CA ILE A 234 -36.16 1.41 -3.67
C ILE A 234 -35.20 2.01 -4.68
N ASN A 235 -35.20 3.35 -4.82
CA ASN A 235 -34.30 4.05 -5.73
C ASN A 235 -32.82 3.79 -5.41
N ALA A 236 -32.42 3.83 -4.14
CA ALA A 236 -31.06 3.52 -3.69
C ALA A 236 -30.66 2.07 -4.01
N MET A 237 -31.58 1.10 -3.76
CA MET A 237 -31.38 -0.31 -4.07
C MET A 237 -31.18 -0.53 -5.59
N LEU A 238 -32.01 0.07 -6.42
CA LEU A 238 -31.91 -0.03 -7.87
C LEU A 238 -30.61 0.61 -8.38
N SER A 239 -30.28 1.80 -7.89
CA SER A 239 -29.04 2.52 -8.23
C SER A 239 -27.76 1.76 -7.80
N SER A 240 -27.83 0.99 -6.72
CA SER A 240 -26.71 0.12 -6.27
C SER A 240 -26.49 -1.12 -7.16
N GLY A 241 -27.40 -1.37 -8.12
CA GLY A 241 -27.33 -2.54 -9.00
C GLY A 241 -27.73 -3.86 -8.33
N ALA A 242 -28.49 -3.83 -7.22
CA ALA A 242 -28.89 -5.05 -6.50
C ALA A 242 -29.62 -6.05 -7.42
N LEU A 243 -30.40 -5.57 -8.39
CA LEU A 243 -31.12 -6.38 -9.38
C LEU A 243 -30.47 -6.40 -10.78
N SER A 244 -29.24 -5.87 -10.95
CA SER A 244 -28.55 -5.78 -12.25
C SER A 244 -28.30 -7.14 -12.93
N ALA A 245 -28.33 -8.24 -12.17
CA ALA A 245 -28.27 -9.59 -12.73
C ALA A 245 -29.57 -10.01 -13.48
N LEU A 246 -30.70 -9.38 -13.16
CA LEU A 246 -31.98 -9.58 -13.89
C LEU A 246 -32.00 -8.65 -15.11
N TYR A 247 -31.77 -7.35 -14.90
CA TYR A 247 -31.78 -6.34 -15.93
C TYR A 247 -30.86 -5.18 -15.56
N ASP A 248 -30.08 -4.71 -16.51
CA ASP A 248 -29.14 -3.59 -16.40
C ASP A 248 -29.22 -2.77 -17.68
N GLU A 249 -29.90 -1.62 -17.60
CA GLU A 249 -30.19 -0.75 -18.75
C GLU A 249 -28.91 -0.26 -19.41
N ALA A 250 -27.96 0.24 -18.63
CA ALA A 250 -26.70 0.74 -19.15
C ALA A 250 -25.91 -0.34 -19.91
N LYS A 251 -25.96 -1.59 -19.40
CA LYS A 251 -25.31 -2.71 -20.06
C LYS A 251 -26.05 -3.19 -21.29
N VAL A 252 -27.38 -3.10 -21.32
CA VAL A 252 -28.17 -3.38 -22.51
C VAL A 252 -27.85 -2.37 -23.60
N ASP A 253 -27.81 -1.08 -23.27
CA ASP A 253 -27.48 -0.01 -24.22
C ASP A 253 -26.06 -0.18 -24.79
N GLU A 254 -25.10 -0.53 -23.92
CA GLU A 254 -23.72 -0.82 -24.36
C GLU A 254 -23.67 -1.98 -25.36
N LEU A 255 -24.40 -3.08 -25.05
CA LEU A 255 -24.42 -4.26 -25.89
C LEU A 255 -25.19 -4.03 -27.21
N GLU A 256 -26.28 -3.25 -27.18
CA GLU A 256 -27.05 -2.95 -28.40
C GLU A 256 -26.31 -2.00 -29.35
N ASN A 257 -25.46 -1.13 -28.83
CA ASN A 257 -24.64 -0.20 -29.61
C ASN A 257 -23.26 -0.71 -29.97
N ALA A 258 -22.89 -1.94 -29.61
CA ALA A 258 -21.59 -2.52 -29.94
C ALA A 258 -21.52 -2.95 -31.40
N ASP A 259 -20.46 -2.59 -32.11
CA ASP A 259 -20.24 -2.94 -33.53
C ASP A 259 -20.18 -4.46 -33.76
N GLU A 260 -19.60 -5.22 -32.81
CA GLU A 260 -19.53 -6.68 -32.84
C GLU A 260 -19.82 -7.27 -31.46
N LEU A 261 -20.70 -8.28 -31.41
CA LEU A 261 -21.05 -9.03 -30.19
C LEU A 261 -20.44 -10.42 -30.20
N THR A 262 -19.77 -10.80 -29.14
CA THR A 262 -19.36 -12.20 -28.91
C THR A 262 -20.60 -13.08 -28.64
N GLY A 263 -20.46 -14.40 -28.78
CA GLY A 263 -21.55 -15.32 -28.43
C GLY A 263 -22.03 -15.21 -26.98
N LYS A 264 -21.11 -14.83 -26.04
CA LYS A 264 -21.46 -14.58 -24.64
C LYS A 264 -22.28 -13.30 -24.47
N ASP A 265 -21.95 -12.26 -25.23
CA ASP A 265 -22.64 -10.95 -25.16
C ASP A 265 -24.06 -11.08 -25.72
N LYS A 266 -24.25 -11.81 -26.82
CA LYS A 266 -25.59 -12.12 -27.37
C LYS A 266 -26.47 -12.84 -26.35
N ASN A 267 -25.93 -13.91 -25.73
CA ASN A 267 -26.66 -14.64 -24.70
C ASN A 267 -27.01 -13.77 -23.48
N LYS A 268 -26.12 -12.84 -23.11
CA LYS A 268 -26.36 -11.91 -21.99
C LYS A 268 -27.47 -10.92 -22.34
N LEU A 269 -27.43 -10.36 -23.52
CA LEU A 269 -28.47 -9.42 -24.00
C LEU A 269 -29.83 -10.10 -24.09
N ASP A 270 -29.91 -11.30 -24.63
CA ASP A 270 -31.15 -12.09 -24.71
C ASP A 270 -31.71 -12.40 -23.32
N ASN A 271 -30.84 -12.73 -22.35
CA ASN A 271 -31.26 -12.96 -20.97
C ASN A 271 -31.81 -11.68 -20.32
N PHE A 272 -31.18 -10.52 -20.53
CA PHE A 272 -31.70 -9.25 -20.01
C PHE A 272 -33.07 -8.94 -20.61
N LYS A 273 -33.24 -9.08 -21.93
CA LYS A 273 -34.53 -8.86 -22.59
C LYS A 273 -35.62 -9.80 -22.07
N LYS A 274 -35.26 -11.07 -21.84
CA LYS A 274 -36.19 -12.08 -21.27
C LYS A 274 -36.59 -11.75 -19.84
N ASN A 275 -35.66 -11.24 -19.02
CA ASN A 275 -35.90 -10.97 -17.60
C ASN A 275 -36.47 -9.60 -17.33
N LYS A 276 -36.46 -8.67 -18.30
CA LYS A 276 -37.00 -7.31 -18.13
C LYS A 276 -38.43 -7.29 -17.60
N PRO A 277 -39.38 -8.06 -18.12
CA PRO A 277 -40.75 -8.05 -17.58
C PRO A 277 -40.82 -8.45 -16.10
N VAL A 278 -39.98 -9.38 -15.67
CA VAL A 278 -39.90 -9.80 -14.26
C VAL A 278 -39.26 -8.70 -13.41
N TYR A 279 -38.25 -8.03 -13.91
CA TYR A 279 -37.63 -6.88 -13.25
C TYR A 279 -38.65 -5.74 -13.07
N ASP A 280 -39.35 -5.37 -14.13
CA ASP A 280 -40.35 -4.31 -14.09
C ASP A 280 -41.47 -4.65 -13.09
N ALA A 281 -41.99 -5.88 -13.13
CA ALA A 281 -43.00 -6.35 -12.18
C ALA A 281 -42.54 -6.31 -10.71
N ILE A 282 -41.25 -6.62 -10.44
CA ILE A 282 -40.69 -6.50 -9.09
C ILE A 282 -40.66 -5.04 -8.63
N VAL A 283 -40.19 -4.12 -9.50
CA VAL A 283 -40.12 -2.69 -9.20
C VAL A 283 -41.53 -2.11 -8.95
N ASP A 284 -42.52 -2.45 -9.80
CA ASP A 284 -43.90 -1.99 -9.66
C ASP A 284 -44.52 -2.52 -8.36
N ALA A 285 -44.31 -3.78 -8.02
CA ALA A 285 -44.83 -4.38 -6.79
C ALA A 285 -44.22 -3.75 -5.54
N LEU A 286 -42.91 -3.46 -5.54
CA LEU A 286 -42.24 -2.75 -4.43
C LEU A 286 -42.76 -1.32 -4.29
N ASN A 287 -42.94 -0.58 -5.39
CA ASN A 287 -43.53 0.78 -5.39
C ASN A 287 -44.96 0.77 -4.89
N SER A 288 -45.75 -0.27 -5.22
CA SER A 288 -47.12 -0.43 -4.71
C SER A 288 -47.17 -0.77 -3.22
N ALA A 289 -46.10 -1.29 -2.65
CA ALA A 289 -45.98 -1.70 -1.23
C ALA A 289 -45.33 -0.63 -0.36
N VAL A 290 -45.07 0.58 -0.89
CA VAL A 290 -44.41 1.68 -0.13
C VAL A 290 -45.26 2.00 1.13
N SER A 291 -44.56 2.13 2.27
CA SER A 291 -45.14 2.45 3.56
C SER A 291 -44.11 3.02 4.53
N ASP A 292 -44.60 3.75 5.55
CA ASP A 292 -43.77 4.33 6.62
C ASP A 292 -43.34 3.29 7.67
N LYS A 293 -43.72 2.02 7.52
CA LYS A 293 -43.42 0.97 8.49
C LYS A 293 -41.97 0.59 8.41
N VAL A 294 -41.26 0.72 9.55
CA VAL A 294 -39.89 0.28 9.72
C VAL A 294 -39.87 -1.04 10.51
N TYR A 295 -39.00 -1.96 10.11
CA TYR A 295 -38.75 -3.24 10.77
C TYR A 295 -37.32 -3.24 11.30
N GLU A 296 -37.13 -3.72 12.54
CA GLU A 296 -35.86 -3.68 13.27
C GLU A 296 -34.96 -4.90 13.03
N ASN A 297 -35.51 -5.92 12.38
CA ASN A 297 -34.77 -7.16 12.07
C ASN A 297 -35.24 -7.80 10.76
N PRO A 298 -34.38 -8.62 10.12
CA PRO A 298 -34.72 -9.27 8.85
C PRO A 298 -35.74 -10.39 8.99
N GLU A 299 -35.88 -11.01 10.17
CA GLU A 299 -36.82 -12.10 10.39
C GLU A 299 -38.28 -11.68 10.23
N THR A 300 -38.59 -10.43 10.59
CA THR A 300 -39.94 -9.85 10.44
C THR A 300 -40.15 -9.22 9.08
N PHE A 301 -39.08 -8.76 8.41
CA PHE A 301 -39.15 -8.08 7.11
C PHE A 301 -39.13 -9.06 5.93
N THR A 302 -38.31 -10.12 5.99
CA THR A 302 -38.19 -11.10 4.89
C THR A 302 -39.52 -11.76 4.48
N PRO A 303 -40.42 -12.12 5.38
CA PRO A 303 -41.76 -12.64 4.98
C PRO A 303 -42.54 -11.65 4.15
N VAL A 304 -42.48 -10.34 4.48
CA VAL A 304 -43.19 -9.29 3.72
C VAL A 304 -42.66 -9.20 2.30
N VAL A 305 -41.35 -9.21 2.11
CA VAL A 305 -40.75 -9.20 0.78
C VAL A 305 -41.10 -10.49 0.01
N ASN A 306 -41.07 -11.66 0.68
CA ASN A 306 -41.46 -12.92 0.06
C ASN A 306 -42.89 -12.92 -0.42
N ASP A 307 -43.84 -12.38 0.37
CA ASP A 307 -45.24 -12.26 -0.03
C ASP A 307 -45.43 -11.41 -1.28
N ILE A 308 -44.73 -10.27 -1.36
CA ILE A 308 -44.74 -9.37 -2.53
C ILE A 308 -44.19 -10.08 -3.78
N LEU A 309 -43.09 -10.79 -3.65
CA LEU A 309 -42.37 -11.39 -4.78
C LEU A 309 -42.95 -12.76 -5.21
N SER A 310 -43.66 -13.47 -4.33
CA SER A 310 -44.23 -14.80 -4.63
C SER A 310 -45.27 -14.78 -5.77
N GLY A 311 -45.97 -13.66 -5.97
CA GLY A 311 -46.89 -13.45 -7.09
C GLY A 311 -46.18 -13.27 -8.46
N ILE A 312 -44.85 -13.02 -8.45
CA ILE A 312 -44.07 -12.70 -9.65
C ILE A 312 -43.12 -13.84 -9.99
N ILE A 313 -42.50 -14.45 -8.97
CA ILE A 313 -41.47 -15.45 -9.12
C ILE A 313 -41.98 -16.79 -8.60
N SER A 314 -42.18 -17.74 -9.51
CA SER A 314 -42.74 -19.05 -9.17
C SER A 314 -41.67 -20.07 -8.73
N ASP A 315 -40.41 -19.92 -9.16
CA ASP A 315 -39.34 -20.80 -8.72
C ASP A 315 -38.85 -20.42 -7.32
N ALA A 316 -38.91 -21.34 -6.37
CA ALA A 316 -38.58 -21.09 -4.95
C ALA A 316 -37.11 -20.70 -4.74
N LYS A 317 -36.18 -21.19 -5.58
CA LYS A 317 -34.76 -20.90 -5.46
C LYS A 317 -34.46 -19.48 -5.97
N ASP A 318 -35.07 -19.10 -7.07
CA ASP A 318 -34.94 -17.74 -7.61
C ASP A 318 -35.64 -16.73 -6.71
N LEU A 319 -36.83 -17.05 -6.19
CA LEU A 319 -37.54 -16.26 -5.20
C LEU A 319 -36.62 -15.93 -4.01
N LYS A 320 -36.06 -16.95 -3.39
CA LYS A 320 -35.16 -16.76 -2.24
C LYS A 320 -33.97 -15.86 -2.60
N LYS A 321 -33.30 -16.14 -3.72
CA LYS A 321 -32.12 -15.39 -4.17
C LYS A 321 -32.44 -13.91 -4.42
N ILE A 322 -33.58 -13.62 -5.00
CA ILE A 322 -34.00 -12.24 -5.31
C ILE A 322 -34.48 -11.56 -4.02
N ALA A 323 -35.26 -12.26 -3.18
CA ALA A 323 -35.72 -11.72 -1.90
C ALA A 323 -34.55 -11.35 -0.99
N ASP A 324 -33.52 -12.18 -0.88
CA ASP A 324 -32.32 -11.87 -0.10
C ASP A 324 -31.63 -10.58 -0.59
N LYS A 325 -31.60 -10.34 -1.91
CA LYS A 325 -31.04 -9.11 -2.49
C LYS A 325 -31.91 -7.89 -2.23
N VAL A 326 -33.24 -8.04 -2.35
CA VAL A 326 -34.21 -6.97 -2.08
C VAL A 326 -34.18 -6.62 -0.58
N VAL A 327 -34.22 -7.58 0.31
CA VAL A 327 -34.11 -7.37 1.77
C VAL A 327 -32.84 -6.60 2.11
N LYS A 328 -31.71 -7.05 1.56
CA LYS A 328 -30.43 -6.34 1.76
C LYS A 328 -30.47 -4.92 1.18
N GLY A 329 -30.98 -4.73 -0.03
CA GLY A 329 -31.01 -3.44 -0.71
C GLY A 329 -31.96 -2.43 -0.08
N LEU A 330 -33.02 -2.89 0.61
CA LEU A 330 -33.98 -2.05 1.33
C LEU A 330 -33.58 -1.81 2.80
N SER A 331 -32.40 -2.26 3.21
CA SER A 331 -31.87 -2.04 4.55
C SER A 331 -30.94 -0.82 4.60
N VAL A 332 -30.97 -0.12 5.72
CA VAL A 332 -30.07 0.99 6.04
C VAL A 332 -29.54 0.78 7.44
N MET A 333 -28.27 1.17 7.69
CA MET A 333 -27.71 1.14 9.03
C MET A 333 -28.62 1.94 10.00
N ASP A 334 -28.97 1.31 11.09
CA ASP A 334 -29.82 1.90 12.13
C ASP A 334 -29.36 1.39 13.49
N LYS A 335 -28.74 2.27 14.28
CA LYS A 335 -28.25 1.94 15.63
C LYS A 335 -29.32 1.67 16.65
N THR A 336 -30.58 1.95 16.31
CA THR A 336 -31.74 1.65 17.18
C THR A 336 -32.34 0.28 16.87
N ALA A 337 -31.99 -0.32 15.71
CA ALA A 337 -32.45 -1.64 15.32
C ALA A 337 -31.77 -2.75 16.14
N ASP A 338 -32.35 -3.96 16.10
CA ASP A 338 -31.81 -5.13 16.77
C ASP A 338 -30.42 -5.51 16.26
N ILE A 339 -29.49 -5.85 17.18
CA ILE A 339 -28.21 -6.47 16.82
C ILE A 339 -28.48 -7.86 16.28
N GLN A 340 -28.14 -8.08 15.02
CA GLN A 340 -28.35 -9.36 14.37
C GLN A 340 -27.32 -10.40 14.86
N LYS A 341 -27.79 -11.63 15.03
CA LYS A 341 -27.00 -12.76 15.51
C LYS A 341 -27.14 -13.95 14.57
N ASP A 342 -26.12 -14.78 14.56
CA ASP A 342 -26.18 -16.07 13.86
C ASP A 342 -27.06 -17.08 14.61
N LYS A 343 -27.29 -18.25 14.03
CA LYS A 343 -28.07 -19.37 14.66
C LYS A 343 -27.50 -19.88 15.97
N LYS A 344 -26.24 -19.54 16.30
CA LYS A 344 -25.55 -19.90 17.52
C LYS A 344 -25.58 -18.81 18.58
N GLY A 345 -26.16 -17.64 18.24
CA GLY A 345 -26.25 -16.49 19.12
C GLY A 345 -25.02 -15.54 19.06
N ASN A 346 -24.07 -15.78 18.15
CA ASN A 346 -22.93 -14.85 17.96
C ASN A 346 -23.37 -13.62 17.21
N VAL A 347 -22.85 -12.46 17.61
CA VAL A 347 -23.09 -11.19 16.94
C VAL A 347 -22.53 -11.26 15.51
N LEU A 348 -23.36 -10.85 14.54
CA LEU A 348 -22.94 -10.61 13.16
C LEU A 348 -22.40 -9.19 13.03
N TYR A 349 -21.39 -9.02 12.17
CA TYR A 349 -20.76 -7.73 11.92
C TYR A 349 -21.04 -7.26 10.50
N ASP A 350 -21.29 -5.96 10.34
CA ASP A 350 -21.63 -5.36 9.06
C ASP A 350 -20.37 -5.12 8.21
N THR A 351 -20.26 -5.89 7.14
CA THR A 351 -19.14 -5.77 6.19
C THR A 351 -19.11 -4.42 5.43
N GLU A 352 -20.23 -3.68 5.42
CA GLU A 352 -20.27 -2.34 4.82
C GLU A 352 -19.63 -1.28 5.73
N THR A 353 -19.48 -1.58 7.03
CA THR A 353 -18.75 -0.74 7.99
C THR A 353 -17.27 -1.11 8.10
N LYS A 354 -16.82 -2.07 7.28
CA LYS A 354 -15.45 -2.56 7.37
C LYS A 354 -14.45 -1.43 7.08
N ASP A 355 -13.63 -1.17 8.07
CA ASP A 355 -12.45 -0.31 7.98
C ASP A 355 -11.18 -1.10 8.27
N THR A 356 -10.04 -0.53 7.98
CA THR A 356 -8.75 -1.20 8.13
C THR A 356 -7.86 -0.42 9.10
N GLU A 357 -7.42 -1.09 10.17
CA GLU A 357 -6.50 -0.54 11.15
C GLU A 357 -5.12 -1.19 11.06
N ILE A 358 -4.09 -0.34 11.01
CA ILE A 358 -2.69 -0.74 10.98
C ILE A 358 -2.12 -0.61 12.39
N VAL A 359 -1.97 -1.74 13.05
CA VAL A 359 -1.57 -1.82 14.47
C VAL A 359 -0.10 -2.22 14.57
N PRO A 360 0.79 -1.39 15.16
CA PRO A 360 2.18 -1.76 15.38
C PRO A 360 2.32 -3.09 16.11
N TRP A 361 3.31 -3.89 15.72
CA TRP A 361 3.51 -5.25 16.27
C TRP A 361 3.55 -5.32 17.80
N LYS A 362 4.13 -4.31 18.44
CA LYS A 362 4.31 -4.25 19.90
C LYS A 362 3.04 -3.85 20.66
N ILE A 363 2.04 -3.31 19.98
CA ILE A 363 0.81 -2.82 20.61
C ILE A 363 -0.20 -3.96 20.68
N ASN A 364 -0.81 -4.15 21.87
CA ASN A 364 -1.92 -5.07 22.02
C ASN A 364 -3.16 -4.50 21.29
N ILE A 365 -3.91 -5.35 20.62
CA ILE A 365 -5.09 -4.92 19.84
C ILE A 365 -6.17 -4.33 20.74
N ASP A 366 -6.39 -4.87 21.95
CA ASP A 366 -7.43 -4.37 22.85
C ASP A 366 -7.06 -2.97 23.38
N ASP A 367 -5.79 -2.73 23.68
CA ASP A 367 -5.28 -1.41 24.08
C ASP A 367 -5.42 -0.39 22.94
N TYR A 368 -5.07 -0.81 21.70
CA TYR A 368 -5.23 0.03 20.50
C TYR A 368 -6.71 0.39 20.29
N MET A 369 -7.59 -0.62 20.33
CA MET A 369 -9.02 -0.40 20.17
C MET A 369 -9.55 0.57 21.24
N ALA A 370 -9.13 0.42 22.49
CA ALA A 370 -9.58 1.27 23.60
C ALA A 370 -9.13 2.74 23.45
N SER A 371 -7.93 3.00 22.91
CA SER A 371 -7.39 4.35 22.76
C SER A 371 -7.79 5.04 21.46
N GLU A 372 -7.79 4.31 20.34
CA GLU A 372 -7.90 4.91 19.01
C GLU A 372 -9.27 4.73 18.37
N VAL A 373 -9.96 3.60 18.60
CA VAL A 373 -11.19 3.25 17.85
C VAL A 373 -12.45 3.43 18.69
N LEU A 374 -12.52 2.83 19.89
CA LEU A 374 -13.74 2.80 20.70
C LEU A 374 -14.20 4.19 21.19
N PRO A 375 -13.34 5.21 21.37
CA PRO A 375 -13.80 6.57 21.67
C PRO A 375 -14.67 7.18 20.56
N HIS A 376 -14.48 6.73 19.30
CA HIS A 376 -15.20 7.21 18.11
C HIS A 376 -16.30 6.25 17.67
N VAL A 377 -16.08 4.94 17.83
CA VAL A 377 -17.00 3.86 17.42
C VAL A 377 -17.08 2.85 18.56
N PRO A 378 -17.92 3.10 19.61
CA PRO A 378 -17.89 2.34 20.86
C PRO A 378 -18.22 0.84 20.76
N ASP A 379 -18.92 0.43 19.71
CA ASP A 379 -19.37 -0.95 19.47
C ASP A 379 -18.54 -1.69 18.41
N ALA A 380 -17.47 -1.07 17.92
CA ALA A 380 -16.60 -1.68 16.91
C ALA A 380 -15.81 -2.86 17.49
N LYS A 381 -15.50 -3.82 16.62
CA LYS A 381 -14.65 -4.98 16.93
C LYS A 381 -13.59 -5.20 15.87
N ALA A 382 -12.39 -5.50 16.31
CA ALA A 382 -11.27 -5.84 15.44
C ALA A 382 -11.22 -7.35 15.14
N PHE A 383 -10.83 -7.69 13.91
CA PHE A 383 -10.67 -9.05 13.42
C PHE A 383 -9.31 -9.18 12.73
N PHE A 384 -8.54 -10.18 13.17
CA PHE A 384 -7.28 -10.55 12.52
C PHE A 384 -7.51 -11.80 11.66
N GLU A 385 -7.55 -11.62 10.35
CA GLU A 385 -7.96 -12.67 9.40
C GLU A 385 -6.75 -13.19 8.59
N GLU A 386 -5.60 -13.42 9.23
CA GLU A 386 -4.44 -14.02 8.57
C GLU A 386 -4.60 -15.54 8.43
N ASP A 387 -4.35 -16.05 7.23
CA ASP A 387 -4.36 -17.50 6.95
C ASP A 387 -3.31 -17.83 5.89
N LEU A 388 -2.15 -18.25 6.35
CA LEU A 388 -1.01 -18.60 5.52
C LEU A 388 -1.09 -20.02 4.95
N GLY A 389 -2.03 -20.85 5.43
CA GLY A 389 -2.20 -22.26 5.01
C GLY A 389 -3.03 -22.43 3.73
N LYS A 390 -3.68 -21.39 3.26
CA LYS A 390 -4.49 -21.45 2.03
C LYS A 390 -3.61 -21.53 0.78
N LYS A 391 -4.15 -22.09 -0.30
CA LYS A 391 -3.53 -22.05 -1.63
C LYS A 391 -3.20 -20.63 -2.07
N ASN A 392 -4.08 -19.68 -1.78
CA ASN A 392 -3.86 -18.24 -1.89
C ASN A 392 -3.82 -17.69 -0.46
N PRO A 393 -2.64 -17.48 0.13
CA PRO A 393 -2.52 -17.07 1.53
C PRO A 393 -3.12 -15.68 1.74
N VAL A 394 -3.81 -15.53 2.86
CA VAL A 394 -4.29 -14.22 3.33
C VAL A 394 -3.25 -13.69 4.30
N ILE A 395 -2.50 -12.69 3.89
CA ILE A 395 -1.41 -12.08 4.66
C ILE A 395 -1.93 -10.79 5.30
N LYS A 396 -1.81 -10.68 6.61
CA LYS A 396 -2.25 -9.54 7.41
C LYS A 396 -1.14 -8.95 8.29
N THR A 397 0.07 -9.46 8.15
CA THR A 397 1.27 -8.93 8.80
C THR A 397 2.19 -8.36 7.74
N GLY A 398 2.56 -7.10 7.86
CA GLY A 398 3.41 -6.38 6.91
C GLY A 398 4.53 -5.62 7.59
N ALA A 399 5.33 -4.93 6.79
CA ALA A 399 6.39 -4.05 7.27
C ALA A 399 6.52 -2.78 6.44
N GLU A 400 6.77 -1.68 7.12
CA GLU A 400 7.01 -0.36 6.53
C GLU A 400 8.06 0.39 7.35
N ILE A 401 8.94 1.12 6.70
CA ILE A 401 9.95 1.96 7.35
C ILE A 401 9.64 3.43 7.01
N PRO A 402 8.74 4.08 7.74
CA PRO A 402 8.32 5.47 7.47
C PRO A 402 9.40 6.45 7.91
N PHE A 403 10.53 6.44 7.22
CA PHE A 403 11.77 7.13 7.59
C PHE A 403 11.52 8.61 7.96
N THR A 404 10.79 9.33 7.12
CA THR A 404 10.51 10.76 7.31
C THR A 404 9.71 11.06 8.58
N LYS A 405 8.84 10.14 9.01
CA LYS A 405 8.05 10.27 10.24
C LYS A 405 8.94 10.47 11.48
N TYR A 406 10.07 9.78 11.54
CA TYR A 406 10.96 9.78 12.71
C TYR A 406 11.85 11.02 12.82
N PHE A 407 12.00 11.76 11.72
CA PHE A 407 12.79 13.01 11.66
C PHE A 407 11.91 14.24 11.41
N TYR A 408 10.59 14.04 11.30
CA TYR A 408 9.67 15.15 11.10
C TYR A 408 9.70 16.11 12.29
N LYS A 409 9.99 17.38 12.02
CA LYS A 409 9.90 18.49 12.97
C LYS A 409 8.71 19.35 12.55
N TYR A 410 7.68 19.39 13.39
CA TYR A 410 6.53 20.25 13.12
C TYR A 410 6.98 21.72 13.07
N GLN A 411 6.70 22.37 11.96
CA GLN A 411 6.85 23.81 11.80
C GLN A 411 5.44 24.40 11.76
N ALA A 412 5.14 25.23 12.73
CA ALA A 412 3.86 25.96 12.72
C ALA A 412 3.77 26.80 11.45
N PRO A 413 2.65 26.76 10.72
CA PRO A 413 2.48 27.62 9.56
C PRO A 413 2.55 29.08 9.96
N VAL A 414 3.24 29.87 9.15
CA VAL A 414 3.28 31.33 9.33
C VAL A 414 1.86 31.87 9.20
N SER A 415 1.45 32.76 10.11
CA SER A 415 0.11 33.31 10.08
C SER A 415 -0.12 34.11 8.80
N SER A 416 -1.39 34.14 8.33
CA SER A 416 -1.77 34.91 7.13
C SER A 416 -1.40 36.40 7.26
N ASP A 417 -1.49 36.97 8.46
CA ASP A 417 -1.13 38.36 8.73
C ASP A 417 0.38 38.63 8.57
N GLU A 418 1.21 37.69 9.04
CA GLU A 418 2.66 37.80 8.86
C GLU A 418 3.06 37.61 7.40
N LEU A 419 2.41 36.71 6.66
CA LEU A 419 2.61 36.56 5.23
C LEU A 419 2.20 37.82 4.45
N ALA A 420 1.05 38.41 4.79
CA ALA A 420 0.59 39.65 4.20
C ALA A 420 1.58 40.80 4.46
N LYS A 421 2.10 40.89 5.70
CA LYS A 421 3.13 41.88 6.01
C LYS A 421 4.40 41.70 5.18
N ARG A 422 4.92 40.50 5.10
CA ARG A 422 6.11 40.20 4.27
C ARG A 422 5.87 40.48 2.79
N PHE A 423 4.67 40.17 2.29
CA PHE A 423 4.30 40.49 0.92
C PHE A 423 4.33 42.00 0.65
N ASN A 424 3.69 42.80 1.49
CA ASN A 424 3.68 44.26 1.37
C ASN A 424 5.08 44.88 1.46
N GLU A 425 5.95 44.35 2.34
CA GLU A 425 7.33 44.77 2.47
C GLU A 425 8.14 44.46 1.20
N LEU A 426 7.89 43.29 0.61
CA LEU A 426 8.55 42.90 -0.68
C LEU A 426 8.06 43.77 -1.82
N GLU A 427 6.77 44.02 -1.93
CA GLU A 427 6.16 44.90 -2.93
C GLU A 427 6.77 46.32 -2.85
N ALA A 428 6.80 46.92 -1.66
CA ALA A 428 7.43 48.23 -1.45
C ALA A 428 8.93 48.25 -1.83
N SER A 429 9.64 47.17 -1.55
CA SER A 429 11.05 47.02 -1.93
C SER A 429 11.23 46.95 -3.46
N VAL A 430 10.37 46.21 -4.15
CA VAL A 430 10.36 46.10 -5.62
C VAL A 430 10.04 47.45 -6.24
N ASP A 431 9.00 48.12 -5.77
CA ASP A 431 8.64 49.48 -6.23
C ASP A 431 9.79 50.50 -6.05
N SER A 432 10.45 50.46 -4.91
CA SER A 432 11.61 51.31 -4.64
C SER A 432 12.75 51.03 -5.62
N ARG A 433 13.02 49.75 -5.95
CA ARG A 433 14.06 49.36 -6.93
C ARG A 433 13.68 49.80 -8.35
N ILE A 434 12.43 49.62 -8.76
CA ILE A 434 11.92 50.06 -10.06
C ILE A 434 12.04 51.58 -10.21
N LYS A 435 11.62 52.34 -9.17
CA LYS A 435 11.79 53.80 -9.15
C LYS A 435 13.24 54.25 -9.26
N LYS A 436 14.18 53.53 -8.63
CA LYS A 436 15.61 53.81 -8.74
C LYS A 436 16.19 53.49 -10.14
N LEU A 437 15.66 52.49 -10.82
CA LEU A 437 16.15 52.09 -12.15
C LEU A 437 15.55 52.91 -13.29
N PHE A 438 14.30 53.36 -13.15
CA PHE A 438 13.56 54.03 -14.22
C PHE A 438 13.15 55.47 -13.87
N GLY A 439 13.30 55.90 -12.63
CA GLY A 439 13.02 57.24 -12.15
C GLY A 439 14.27 58.10 -12.12
N GLY A 440 14.93 58.19 -13.26
CA GLY A 440 16.00 59.20 -13.48
C GLY A 440 15.40 60.55 -13.88
N ASN A 441 15.50 61.47 -13.01
CA ASN A 441 15.29 62.92 -12.90
C ASN A 441 14.10 63.31 -12.09
#